data_777a1b0269430b03e7a2c787f37fd084
#
_entry.id   777a1b0269430b03e7a2c787f37fd084
#
_cell.length_a   1.000
_cell.length_b   1.000
_cell.length_c   1.000
_cell.angle_alpha   90.00
_cell.angle_beta   90.00
_cell.angle_gamma   90.00
#
_symmetry.space_group_name_H-M   'P 1'
#
loop_
_entity.id
_entity.type
_entity.pdbx_description
1 polymer ?
#
loop_
_entity_poly.entity_id
_entity_poly.type
_entity_poly.pdbx_seq_one_letter_code
_entity_poly.pdbx_strand_id
1 'polypeptide(L)'
;VAEDALFNYAKLQYELGGGAFNGAINVLTRYVERYPSSPRAEEARALLIAAYYNSRDYDAAYRAIKQMPSGDADIRAALQKITYFRALEAYKAGDMRAAQRYLTESAAVNVSPKYTALNAFWQGEIAFAQGDYPVAAAKYNAYLKRAPRTEREYALAWYNLGYCAFDRNDLGQAQASFRKFLAAWSP
;
A
#
# COMPACT_ATOMS: atom_id res chain seq x y z
N VAL A 1 -37.48 6.85 -0.82
CA VAL A 1 -37.46 7.03 -2.30
C VAL A 1 -36.27 7.90 -2.75
N ALA A 2 -36.10 9.14 -2.24
CA ALA A 2 -35.01 10.01 -2.69
C ALA A 2 -33.62 9.50 -2.29
N GLU A 3 -33.49 8.96 -1.09
CA GLU A 3 -32.26 8.34 -0.58
C GLU A 3 -31.90 7.10 -1.42
N ASP A 4 -32.88 6.19 -1.63
CA ASP A 4 -32.65 4.97 -2.42
C ASP A 4 -32.23 5.30 -3.86
N ALA A 5 -32.86 6.30 -4.47
CA ALA A 5 -32.52 6.74 -5.82
C ALA A 5 -31.09 7.28 -5.89
N LEU A 6 -30.67 8.08 -4.90
CA LEU A 6 -29.32 8.64 -4.86
C LEU A 6 -28.27 7.56 -4.63
N PHE A 7 -28.54 6.59 -3.73
CA PHE A 7 -27.62 5.48 -3.47
C PHE A 7 -27.46 4.58 -4.71
N ASN A 8 -28.58 4.17 -5.33
CA ASN A 8 -28.55 3.33 -6.52
C ASN A 8 -27.87 4.03 -7.69
N TYR A 9 -28.09 5.34 -7.86
CA TYR A 9 -27.41 6.14 -8.86
C TYR A 9 -25.89 6.18 -8.59
N ALA A 10 -25.47 6.35 -7.35
CA ALA A 10 -24.05 6.33 -6.98
C ALA A 10 -23.39 4.99 -7.28
N LYS A 11 -24.09 3.89 -6.94
CA LYS A 11 -23.66 2.51 -7.25
C LYS A 11 -23.52 2.28 -8.74
N LEU A 12 -24.50 2.68 -9.51
CA LEU A 12 -24.47 2.59 -10.97
C LEU A 12 -23.31 3.38 -11.57
N GLN A 13 -23.08 4.62 -11.09
CA GLN A 13 -21.93 5.41 -11.51
C GLN A 13 -20.59 4.75 -11.21
N TYR A 14 -20.48 4.04 -10.08
CA TYR A 14 -19.29 3.27 -9.72
C TYR A 14 -19.10 2.06 -10.66
N GLU A 15 -20.16 1.31 -10.93
CA GLU A 15 -20.12 0.12 -11.79
C GLU A 15 -19.86 0.46 -13.26
N LEU A 16 -20.45 1.54 -13.76
CA LEU A 16 -20.33 1.99 -15.16
C LEU A 16 -19.08 2.85 -15.41
N GLY A 17 -18.37 3.24 -14.37
CA GLY A 17 -17.33 4.29 -14.39
C GLY A 17 -16.15 4.05 -15.33
N GLY A 18 -15.98 2.87 -15.92
CA GLY A 18 -15.04 2.60 -17.01
C GLY A 18 -13.61 3.14 -16.84
N GLY A 19 -13.18 3.44 -15.59
CA GLY A 19 -11.90 4.07 -15.26
C GLY A 19 -11.99 5.57 -14.87
N ALA A 20 -13.11 6.24 -15.12
CA ALA A 20 -13.34 7.64 -14.70
C ALA A 20 -14.28 7.67 -13.47
N PHE A 21 -13.73 7.36 -12.28
CA PHE A 21 -14.50 7.28 -11.04
C PHE A 21 -14.98 8.63 -10.48
N ASN A 22 -14.67 9.76 -11.12
CA ASN A 22 -15.04 11.10 -10.64
C ASN A 22 -16.56 11.28 -10.48
N GLY A 23 -17.37 10.72 -11.37
CA GLY A 23 -18.83 10.74 -11.25
C GLY A 23 -19.31 10.02 -10.01
N ALA A 24 -18.80 8.80 -9.77
CA ALA A 24 -19.11 8.01 -8.58
C ALA A 24 -18.65 8.71 -7.29
N ILE A 25 -17.43 9.26 -7.28
CA ILE A 25 -16.87 10.01 -6.13
C ILE A 25 -17.80 11.17 -5.75
N ASN A 26 -18.23 12.01 -6.71
CA ASN A 26 -19.09 13.14 -6.44
C ASN A 26 -20.46 12.73 -5.87
N VAL A 27 -21.07 11.68 -6.41
CA VAL A 27 -22.39 11.22 -5.95
C VAL A 27 -22.29 10.52 -4.61
N LEU A 28 -21.28 9.69 -4.40
CA LEU A 28 -21.03 8.99 -3.11
C LEU A 28 -20.71 9.98 -2.00
N THR A 29 -19.88 10.98 -2.24
CA THR A 29 -19.59 12.06 -1.27
C THR A 29 -20.88 12.76 -0.86
N ARG A 30 -21.67 13.17 -1.84
CA ARG A 30 -22.97 13.82 -1.59
C ARG A 30 -23.94 12.93 -0.83
N TYR A 31 -23.92 11.61 -1.07
CA TYR A 31 -24.74 10.65 -0.33
C TYR A 31 -24.32 10.56 1.13
N VAL A 32 -23.03 10.37 1.40
CA VAL A 32 -22.49 10.23 2.76
C VAL A 32 -22.70 11.50 3.59
N GLU A 33 -22.58 12.67 2.98
CA GLU A 33 -22.83 13.96 3.63
C GLU A 33 -24.31 14.16 3.97
N ARG A 34 -25.21 13.77 3.07
CA ARG A 34 -26.65 13.98 3.22
C ARG A 34 -27.33 12.95 4.14
N TYR A 35 -26.80 11.73 4.17
CA TYR A 35 -27.38 10.59 4.90
C TYR A 35 -26.35 9.89 5.79
N PRO A 36 -25.69 10.61 6.72
CA PRO A 36 -24.57 10.05 7.50
C PRO A 36 -24.99 8.90 8.44
N SER A 37 -26.26 8.88 8.85
CA SER A 37 -26.84 7.87 9.74
C SER A 37 -27.67 6.80 9.01
N SER A 38 -27.62 6.76 7.69
CA SER A 38 -28.32 5.74 6.91
C SER A 38 -27.71 4.36 7.17
N PRO A 39 -28.53 3.28 7.18
CA PRO A 39 -28.01 1.91 7.19
C PRO A 39 -27.06 1.59 6.02
N ARG A 40 -27.15 2.36 4.93
CA ARG A 40 -26.28 2.23 3.75
C ARG A 40 -25.05 3.15 3.76
N ALA A 41 -24.90 3.98 4.80
CA ALA A 41 -23.79 4.94 4.86
C ALA A 41 -22.42 4.25 4.87
N GLU A 42 -22.31 3.09 5.52
CA GLU A 42 -21.07 2.31 5.54
C GLU A 42 -20.75 1.72 4.15
N GLU A 43 -21.74 1.15 3.46
CA GLU A 43 -21.55 0.67 2.07
C GLU A 43 -21.16 1.81 1.13
N ALA A 44 -21.80 2.97 1.26
CA ALA A 44 -21.47 4.15 0.45
C ALA A 44 -20.04 4.64 0.70
N ARG A 45 -19.58 4.64 1.96
CA ARG A 45 -18.19 4.99 2.32
C ARG A 45 -17.21 3.98 1.76
N ALA A 46 -17.50 2.68 1.84
CA ALA A 46 -16.65 1.63 1.27
C ALA A 46 -16.50 1.80 -0.26
N LEU A 47 -17.59 2.08 -0.96
CA LEU A 47 -17.57 2.39 -2.40
C LEU A 47 -16.79 3.67 -2.72
N LEU A 48 -16.91 4.70 -1.88
CA LEU A 48 -16.17 5.96 -2.03
C LEU A 48 -14.66 5.74 -1.90
N ILE A 49 -14.23 4.95 -0.91
CA ILE A 49 -12.83 4.57 -0.73
C ILE A 49 -12.32 3.78 -1.94
N ALA A 50 -13.11 2.83 -2.43
CA ALA A 50 -12.76 2.05 -3.61
C ALA A 50 -12.68 2.93 -4.87
N ALA A 51 -13.56 3.92 -5.02
CA ALA A 51 -13.53 4.88 -6.13
C ALA A 51 -12.25 5.74 -6.09
N TYR A 52 -11.89 6.28 -4.93
CA TYR A 52 -10.63 7.02 -4.75
C TYR A 52 -9.40 6.14 -5.00
N TYR A 53 -9.42 4.90 -4.51
CA TYR A 53 -8.33 3.96 -4.76
C TYR A 53 -8.16 3.67 -6.26
N ASN A 54 -9.24 3.42 -6.96
CA ASN A 54 -9.24 3.11 -8.38
C ASN A 54 -8.86 4.32 -9.25
N SER A 55 -9.19 5.54 -8.81
CA SER A 55 -8.73 6.78 -9.43
C SER A 55 -7.27 7.12 -9.12
N ARG A 56 -6.62 6.34 -8.24
CA ARG A 56 -5.26 6.57 -7.70
C ARG A 56 -5.13 7.85 -6.87
N ASP A 57 -6.23 8.43 -6.43
CA ASP A 57 -6.22 9.52 -5.44
C ASP A 57 -6.12 8.94 -4.02
N TYR A 58 -4.91 8.44 -3.69
CA TYR A 58 -4.68 7.80 -2.40
C TYR A 58 -4.74 8.77 -1.22
N ASP A 59 -4.51 10.06 -1.45
CA ASP A 59 -4.65 11.09 -0.42
C ASP A 59 -6.11 11.32 -0.07
N ALA A 60 -7.00 11.42 -1.04
CA ALA A 60 -8.44 11.53 -0.80
C ALA A 60 -9.01 10.24 -0.18
N ALA A 61 -8.57 9.06 -0.67
CA ALA A 61 -8.94 7.78 -0.07
C ALA A 61 -8.51 7.68 1.40
N TYR A 62 -7.31 8.14 1.73
CA TYR A 62 -6.80 8.16 3.10
C TYR A 62 -7.65 9.07 4.00
N ARG A 63 -7.96 10.29 3.54
CA ARG A 63 -8.81 11.22 4.31
C ARG A 63 -10.20 10.64 4.55
N ALA A 64 -10.81 10.02 3.53
CA ALA A 64 -12.12 9.40 3.66
C ALA A 64 -12.11 8.24 4.67
N ILE A 65 -11.11 7.38 4.61
CA ILE A 65 -10.98 6.21 5.52
C ILE A 65 -10.75 6.62 6.97
N LYS A 66 -10.01 7.73 7.21
CA LYS A 66 -9.76 8.25 8.56
C LYS A 66 -11.00 8.80 9.25
N GLN A 67 -12.07 9.07 8.51
CA GLN A 67 -13.36 9.51 9.05
C GLN A 67 -14.27 8.33 9.39
N MET A 68 -13.87 7.09 9.06
CA MET A 68 -14.66 5.90 9.33
C MET A 68 -14.32 5.29 10.69
N PRO A 69 -15.27 4.53 11.29
CA PRO A 69 -15.00 3.82 12.54
C PRO A 69 -13.82 2.86 12.38
N SER A 70 -12.79 2.98 13.21
CA SER A 70 -11.55 2.24 13.13
C SER A 70 -11.63 0.76 13.57
N GLY A 71 -12.79 0.30 14.04
CA GLY A 71 -12.98 -1.05 14.57
C GLY A 71 -13.13 -2.14 13.51
N ASP A 72 -13.50 -1.78 12.29
CA ASP A 72 -13.75 -2.72 11.20
C ASP A 72 -12.44 -3.24 10.60
N ALA A 73 -12.35 -4.57 10.42
CA ALA A 73 -11.16 -5.23 9.87
C ALA A 73 -10.93 -4.85 8.39
N ASP A 74 -11.99 -4.69 7.60
CA ASP A 74 -11.90 -4.34 6.19
C ASP A 74 -11.44 -2.88 6.02
N ILE A 75 -11.92 -1.97 6.88
CA ILE A 75 -11.47 -0.57 6.91
C ILE A 75 -9.99 -0.50 7.28
N ARG A 76 -9.55 -1.27 8.28
CA ARG A 76 -8.14 -1.34 8.66
C ARG A 76 -7.26 -1.91 7.53
N ALA A 77 -7.72 -2.97 6.85
CA ALA A 77 -7.02 -3.54 5.69
C ALA A 77 -6.91 -2.52 4.54
N ALA A 78 -8.00 -1.79 4.25
CA ALA A 78 -8.01 -0.73 3.26
C ALA A 78 -7.09 0.43 3.66
N LEU A 79 -7.07 0.84 4.94
CA LEU A 79 -6.15 1.85 5.46
C LEU A 79 -4.69 1.44 5.24
N GLN A 80 -4.33 0.20 5.61
CA GLN A 80 -2.98 -0.33 5.41
C GLN A 80 -2.57 -0.27 3.94
N LYS A 81 -3.44 -0.73 3.05
CA LYS A 81 -3.22 -0.76 1.60
C LYS A 81 -3.06 0.66 1.03
N ILE A 82 -3.96 1.56 1.36
CA ILE A 82 -3.94 2.95 0.85
C ILE A 82 -2.70 3.69 1.34
N THR A 83 -2.36 3.56 2.61
CA THR A 83 -1.16 4.18 3.18
C THR A 83 0.12 3.64 2.54
N TYR A 84 0.15 2.34 2.21
CA TYR A 84 1.24 1.74 1.44
C TYR A 84 1.36 2.38 0.04
N PHE A 85 0.27 2.58 -0.70
CA PHE A 85 0.34 3.20 -2.03
C PHE A 85 0.72 4.68 -1.98
N ARG A 86 0.29 5.42 -0.94
CA ARG A 86 0.77 6.79 -0.69
C ARG A 86 2.30 6.82 -0.51
N ALA A 87 2.84 5.83 0.21
CA ALA A 87 4.28 5.71 0.37
C ALA A 87 5.01 5.50 -0.95
N LEU A 88 4.45 4.66 -1.84
CA LEU A 88 5.04 4.42 -3.16
C LEU A 88 5.01 5.67 -4.05
N GLU A 89 3.96 6.47 -3.98
CA GLU A 89 3.90 7.73 -4.71
C GLU A 89 4.92 8.74 -4.19
N ALA A 90 5.03 8.88 -2.86
CA ALA A 90 6.05 9.72 -2.24
C ALA A 90 7.47 9.26 -2.62
N TYR A 91 7.73 7.95 -2.61
CA TYR A 91 9.00 7.38 -3.05
C TYR A 91 9.32 7.73 -4.51
N LYS A 92 8.36 7.55 -5.42
CA LYS A 92 8.51 7.91 -6.84
C LYS A 92 8.73 9.41 -7.04
N ALA A 93 8.12 10.24 -6.23
CA ALA A 93 8.31 11.68 -6.24
C ALA A 93 9.64 12.14 -5.62
N GLY A 94 10.45 11.21 -5.07
CA GLY A 94 11.71 11.52 -4.39
C GLY A 94 11.55 12.01 -2.94
N ASP A 95 10.33 12.07 -2.40
CA ASP A 95 10.10 12.43 -0.99
C ASP A 95 10.28 11.19 -0.10
N MET A 96 11.55 10.86 0.15
CA MET A 96 11.92 9.71 0.98
C MET A 96 11.45 9.84 2.42
N ARG A 97 11.32 11.07 2.94
CA ARG A 97 10.83 11.32 4.29
C ARG A 97 9.34 11.01 4.41
N ALA A 98 8.53 11.47 3.48
CA ALA A 98 7.11 11.14 3.44
C ALA A 98 6.91 9.63 3.18
N ALA A 99 7.65 9.04 2.25
CA ALA A 99 7.61 7.61 1.98
C ALA A 99 7.87 6.78 3.24
N GLN A 100 8.95 7.08 3.96
CA GLN A 100 9.30 6.39 5.22
C GLN A 100 8.19 6.53 6.28
N ARG A 101 7.61 7.72 6.44
CA ARG A 101 6.51 7.96 7.37
C ARG A 101 5.28 7.12 7.02
N TYR A 102 4.87 7.09 5.75
CA TYR A 102 3.71 6.32 5.31
C TYR A 102 3.94 4.81 5.38
N LEU A 103 5.15 4.31 5.07
CA LEU A 103 5.49 2.90 5.26
C LEU A 103 5.42 2.49 6.74
N THR A 104 5.86 3.36 7.64
CA THR A 104 5.78 3.12 9.09
C THR A 104 4.34 3.10 9.56
N GLU A 105 3.50 4.04 9.10
CA GLU A 105 2.08 4.07 9.41
C GLU A 105 1.36 2.82 8.88
N SER A 106 1.60 2.45 7.63
CA SER A 106 1.04 1.22 7.03
C SER A 106 1.46 -0.04 7.80
N ALA A 107 2.73 -0.14 8.18
CA ALA A 107 3.25 -1.28 8.96
C ALA A 107 2.62 -1.36 10.35
N ALA A 108 2.29 -0.24 10.99
CA ALA A 108 1.65 -0.21 12.32
C ALA A 108 0.22 -0.77 12.30
N VAL A 109 -0.50 -0.68 11.18
CA VAL A 109 -1.84 -1.27 11.03
C VAL A 109 -1.79 -2.81 11.10
N ASN A 110 -0.81 -3.43 10.46
CA ASN A 110 -0.44 -4.85 10.55
C ASN A 110 -1.61 -5.85 10.44
N VAL A 111 -2.51 -5.65 9.49
CA VAL A 111 -3.66 -6.53 9.22
C VAL A 111 -3.38 -7.46 8.04
N SER A 112 -2.82 -6.93 6.96
CA SER A 112 -2.49 -7.68 5.75
C SER A 112 -1.04 -8.16 5.78
N PRO A 113 -0.76 -9.47 5.80
CA PRO A 113 0.60 -10.01 5.72
C PRO A 113 1.37 -9.53 4.49
N LYS A 114 0.67 -9.40 3.36
CA LYS A 114 1.24 -8.91 2.09
C LYS A 114 1.82 -7.50 2.26
N TYR A 115 1.01 -6.55 2.73
CA TYR A 115 1.49 -5.16 2.88
C TYR A 115 2.46 -5.00 4.04
N THR A 116 2.36 -5.82 5.09
CA THR A 116 3.36 -5.86 6.16
C THR A 116 4.74 -6.27 5.62
N ALA A 117 4.79 -7.28 4.74
CA ALA A 117 6.03 -7.68 4.08
C ALA A 117 6.54 -6.59 3.14
N LEU A 118 5.68 -6.08 2.23
CA LEU A 118 6.07 -5.05 1.26
C LEU A 118 6.54 -3.74 1.92
N ASN A 119 5.96 -3.35 3.06
CA ASN A 119 6.45 -2.22 3.84
C ASN A 119 7.90 -2.41 4.27
N ALA A 120 8.27 -3.62 4.71
CA ALA A 120 9.65 -3.93 5.07
C ALA A 120 10.58 -3.84 3.84
N PHE A 121 10.17 -4.35 2.68
CA PHE A 121 10.95 -4.25 1.45
C PHE A 121 11.25 -2.78 1.11
N TRP A 122 10.23 -1.93 1.03
CA TRP A 122 10.41 -0.53 0.63
C TRP A 122 11.15 0.32 1.69
N GLN A 123 11.01 -0.01 2.99
CA GLN A 123 11.87 0.56 4.02
C GLN A 123 13.34 0.17 3.81
N GLY A 124 13.59 -1.05 3.33
CA GLY A 124 14.91 -1.51 2.92
C GLY A 124 15.45 -0.71 1.72
N GLU A 125 14.62 -0.45 0.70
CA GLU A 125 14.98 0.36 -0.47
C GLU A 125 15.39 1.78 -0.07
N ILE A 126 14.64 2.41 0.85
CA ILE A 126 14.96 3.76 1.35
C ILE A 126 16.29 3.74 2.11
N ALA A 127 16.50 2.79 3.01
CA ALA A 127 17.75 2.67 3.77
C ALA A 127 18.95 2.39 2.83
N PHE A 128 18.76 1.52 1.83
CA PHE A 128 19.77 1.21 0.83
C PHE A 128 20.17 2.45 0.02
N ALA A 129 19.19 3.23 -0.45
CA ALA A 129 19.43 4.46 -1.18
C ALA A 129 20.14 5.53 -0.32
N GLN A 130 20.01 5.47 1.00
CA GLN A 130 20.70 6.34 1.96
C GLN A 130 22.09 5.83 2.36
N GLY A 131 22.49 4.64 1.88
CA GLY A 131 23.76 4.01 2.26
C GLY A 131 23.71 3.33 3.65
N ASP A 132 22.56 3.25 4.28
CA ASP A 132 22.40 2.54 5.57
C ASP A 132 22.20 1.03 5.32
N TYR A 133 23.27 0.39 4.86
CA TYR A 133 23.25 -1.03 4.50
C TYR A 133 22.92 -1.99 5.66
N PRO A 134 23.31 -1.72 6.92
CA PRO A 134 22.87 -2.54 8.04
C PRO A 134 21.35 -2.53 8.23
N VAL A 135 20.73 -1.37 8.20
CA VAL A 135 19.27 -1.23 8.29
C VAL A 135 18.59 -1.83 7.06
N ALA A 136 19.10 -1.57 5.87
CA ALA A 136 18.58 -2.15 4.62
C ALA A 136 18.57 -3.68 4.69
N ALA A 137 19.68 -4.30 5.09
CA ALA A 137 19.81 -5.75 5.22
C ALA A 137 18.80 -6.34 6.23
N ALA A 138 18.61 -5.68 7.38
CA ALA A 138 17.60 -6.09 8.37
C ALA A 138 16.19 -6.07 7.78
N LYS A 139 15.85 -5.04 7.02
CA LYS A 139 14.53 -4.87 6.38
C LYS A 139 14.29 -5.88 5.26
N TYR A 140 15.25 -6.13 4.38
CA TYR A 140 15.13 -7.17 3.36
C TYR A 140 15.00 -8.58 3.97
N ASN A 141 15.75 -8.88 5.02
CA ASN A 141 15.59 -10.15 5.75
C ASN A 141 14.20 -10.29 6.38
N ALA A 142 13.63 -9.21 6.93
CA ALA A 142 12.27 -9.21 7.47
C ALA A 142 11.22 -9.46 6.37
N TYR A 143 11.40 -8.87 5.18
CA TYR A 143 10.59 -9.12 4.00
C TYR A 143 10.65 -10.59 3.57
N LEU A 144 11.86 -11.12 3.35
CA LEU A 144 12.09 -12.47 2.83
C LEU A 144 11.53 -13.59 3.72
N LYS A 145 11.39 -13.35 5.03
CA LYS A 145 10.76 -14.28 5.96
C LYS A 145 9.25 -14.48 5.72
N ARG A 146 8.59 -13.54 5.05
CA ARG A 146 7.13 -13.49 4.90
C ARG A 146 6.67 -13.45 3.45
N ALA A 147 7.52 -13.03 2.54
CA ALA A 147 7.17 -12.82 1.14
C ALA A 147 7.05 -14.13 0.35
N PRO A 148 6.06 -14.23 -0.55
CA PRO A 148 6.03 -15.29 -1.54
C PRO A 148 7.23 -15.21 -2.48
N ARG A 149 7.80 -16.37 -2.82
CA ARG A 149 8.97 -16.44 -3.73
C ARG A 149 8.65 -16.01 -5.16
N THR A 150 7.38 -15.95 -5.51
CA THR A 150 6.87 -15.55 -6.83
C THR A 150 6.79 -14.04 -7.02
N GLU A 151 6.93 -13.26 -5.95
CA GLU A 151 6.92 -11.79 -6.05
C GLU A 151 8.27 -11.30 -6.60
N ARG A 152 8.21 -10.30 -7.49
CA ARG A 152 9.41 -9.71 -8.10
C ARG A 152 10.38 -9.16 -7.05
N GLU A 153 9.85 -8.55 -6.02
CA GLU A 153 10.60 -7.99 -4.91
C GLU A 153 11.40 -9.05 -4.15
N TYR A 154 10.99 -10.33 -4.22
CA TYR A 154 11.71 -11.42 -3.56
C TYR A 154 13.12 -11.60 -4.15
N ALA A 155 13.24 -11.62 -5.45
CA ALA A 155 14.54 -11.69 -6.11
C ALA A 155 15.36 -10.42 -5.84
N LEU A 156 14.74 -9.22 -5.99
CA LEU A 156 15.42 -7.94 -5.75
C LEU A 156 15.95 -7.82 -4.32
N ALA A 157 15.24 -8.33 -3.32
CA ALA A 157 15.72 -8.33 -1.94
C ALA A 157 17.02 -9.15 -1.80
N TRP A 158 17.15 -10.29 -2.47
CA TRP A 158 18.41 -11.06 -2.49
C TRP A 158 19.53 -10.32 -3.20
N TYR A 159 19.24 -9.63 -4.31
CA TYR A 159 20.19 -8.80 -5.01
C TYR A 159 20.76 -7.70 -4.11
N ASN A 160 19.90 -6.92 -3.47
CA ASN A 160 20.31 -5.84 -2.59
C ASN A 160 21.02 -6.33 -1.31
N LEU A 161 20.63 -7.50 -0.77
CA LEU A 161 21.36 -8.14 0.33
C LEU A 161 22.78 -8.52 -0.09
N GLY A 162 22.99 -8.92 -1.34
CA GLY A 162 24.32 -9.17 -1.89
C GLY A 162 25.18 -7.92 -1.81
N TYR A 163 24.67 -6.76 -2.20
CA TYR A 163 25.38 -5.49 -2.09
C TYR A 163 25.59 -5.03 -0.63
N CYS A 164 24.61 -5.21 0.23
CA CYS A 164 24.78 -4.90 1.64
C CYS A 164 25.89 -5.73 2.30
N ALA A 165 26.05 -6.98 1.89
CA ALA A 165 27.13 -7.85 2.37
C ALA A 165 28.49 -7.46 1.74
N PHE A 166 28.50 -7.14 0.44
CA PHE A 166 29.67 -6.71 -0.27
C PHE A 166 30.30 -5.43 0.31
N ASP A 167 29.47 -4.44 0.64
CA ASP A 167 29.91 -3.20 1.30
C ASP A 167 30.61 -3.46 2.63
N ARG A 168 30.17 -4.47 3.38
CA ARG A 168 30.80 -4.90 4.63
C ARG A 168 32.01 -5.82 4.45
N ASN A 169 32.44 -6.02 3.20
CA ASN A 169 33.51 -6.97 2.84
C ASN A 169 33.20 -8.44 3.22
N ASP A 170 31.91 -8.78 3.41
CA ASP A 170 31.47 -10.16 3.64
C ASP A 170 31.21 -10.84 2.29
N LEU A 171 32.30 -11.22 1.61
CA LEU A 171 32.25 -11.77 0.25
C LEU A 171 31.52 -13.12 0.20
N GLY A 172 31.57 -13.91 1.29
CA GLY A 172 30.85 -15.18 1.38
C GLY A 172 29.33 -14.98 1.37
N GLN A 173 28.83 -14.07 2.19
CA GLN A 173 27.41 -13.74 2.24
C GLN A 173 26.95 -13.03 0.96
N ALA A 174 27.78 -12.17 0.38
CA ALA A 174 27.49 -11.52 -0.90
C ALA A 174 27.28 -12.56 -2.01
N GLN A 175 28.21 -13.50 -2.15
CA GLN A 175 28.12 -14.58 -3.14
C GLN A 175 26.86 -15.44 -2.92
N ALA A 176 26.57 -15.82 -1.67
CA ALA A 176 25.38 -16.59 -1.35
C ALA A 176 24.08 -15.87 -1.72
N SER A 177 24.03 -14.56 -1.47
CA SER A 177 22.85 -13.73 -1.78
C SER A 177 22.66 -13.58 -3.28
N PHE A 178 23.73 -13.31 -4.05
CA PHE A 178 23.65 -13.24 -5.51
C PHE A 178 23.27 -14.57 -6.16
N ARG A 179 23.72 -15.71 -5.62
CA ARG A 179 23.26 -17.03 -6.10
C ARG A 179 21.76 -17.22 -5.88
N LYS A 180 21.20 -16.78 -4.73
CA LYS A 180 19.77 -16.83 -4.45
C LYS A 180 18.98 -15.90 -5.37
N PHE A 181 19.51 -14.72 -5.66
CA PHE A 181 18.93 -13.83 -6.67
C PHE A 181 18.82 -14.54 -8.03
N LEU A 182 19.93 -15.09 -8.54
CA LEU A 182 19.95 -15.77 -9.84
C LEU A 182 18.98 -16.98 -9.89
N ALA A 183 18.83 -17.69 -8.79
CA ALA A 183 17.88 -18.81 -8.70
C ALA A 183 16.40 -18.37 -8.63
N ALA A 184 16.12 -17.17 -8.12
CA ALA A 184 14.77 -16.62 -7.98
C ALA A 184 14.36 -15.70 -9.14
N TRP A 185 15.34 -15.16 -9.88
CA TRP A 185 15.08 -14.25 -10.98
C TRP A 185 14.60 -15.02 -12.21
N SER A 186 13.35 -14.72 -12.61
CA SER A 186 12.79 -15.11 -13.91
C SER A 186 12.54 -13.83 -14.69
N PRO A 187 13.20 -13.65 -15.84
CA PRO A 187 13.03 -12.46 -16.67
C PRO A 187 11.62 -12.36 -17.27
#